data_63a732b4247770e5b2f8cef3c1e655d8
#
_entry.id   63a732b4247770e5b2f8cef3c1e655d8
#
_cell.length_a   1.000
_cell.length_b   1.000
_cell.length_c   1.000
_cell.angle_alpha   90.00
_cell.angle_beta   90.00
_cell.angle_gamma   90.00
#
_symmetry.space_group_name_H-M   'P 1'
#
loop_
_entity.id
_entity.type
_entity.pdbx_description
1 polymer ?
#
loop_
_entity_poly.entity_id
_entity_poly.type
_entity_poly.pdbx_seq_one_letter_code
_entity_poly.pdbx_strand_id
1 'polypeptide(L)'
;MKALLLCEKPSAARRIAKALDDDGRPAERKIGRVPYYESKRDDRQLIIVPALGHLYTVAPKLRDRNIYPVFDFKWVPRHEAERNAKEIEDWINAISRLSKEAQEFVLATDYDIEGATLGYTILKYACGGKEKEAKRMKFSTLTTSELRKSYSELLDNIEFPMIEAGICRHLLDAIYGINLSRAMTVAAKRWSGKYATLSTGRVQGPTLKFLADREREINCFVPLPFWRINAKVEIDGQLFDIEYEKKMIKNQREAASIIEACKGRKGEISKVEVREFQQKPPVPFDLGTLQREAYRLFRYTPRRTAGIAERLYLEALISYPRTSSQKLPKTINYQAIFESLGKESKYRRLTKILLEKESLIPNEGKGYD
;
A
#
# COMPACT_ATOMS: atom_id res chain seq x y z
N MET A 1 -3.74 22.07 29.85
CA MET A 1 -4.24 22.21 28.45
C MET A 1 -4.60 20.84 27.93
N LYS A 2 -5.80 20.67 27.27
CA LYS A 2 -6.25 19.38 26.75
C LYS A 2 -6.07 19.32 25.23
N ALA A 3 -5.44 18.26 24.73
CA ALA A 3 -5.27 18.02 23.29
C ALA A 3 -6.01 16.73 22.89
N LEU A 4 -6.77 16.79 21.77
CA LEU A 4 -7.43 15.63 21.17
C LEU A 4 -6.57 15.08 20.04
N LEU A 5 -6.13 13.83 20.17
CA LEU A 5 -5.39 13.09 19.14
C LEU A 5 -6.33 12.13 18.44
N LEU A 6 -6.52 12.31 17.14
CA LEU A 6 -7.33 11.42 16.28
C LEU A 6 -6.47 10.35 15.67
N CYS A 7 -6.77 9.07 15.94
CA CYS A 7 -6.07 7.91 15.40
C CYS A 7 -6.99 7.12 14.46
N GLU A 8 -6.42 6.35 13.55
CA GLU A 8 -7.19 5.59 12.57
C GLU A 8 -7.82 4.31 13.16
N LYS A 9 -7.09 3.63 14.07
CA LYS A 9 -7.45 2.30 14.59
C LYS A 9 -7.30 2.20 16.10
N PRO A 10 -8.13 1.41 16.79
CA PRO A 10 -8.06 1.22 18.24
C PRO A 10 -6.68 0.74 18.74
N SER A 11 -6.04 -0.19 18.02
CA SER A 11 -4.72 -0.71 18.36
C SER A 11 -3.61 0.34 18.26
N ALA A 12 -3.66 1.20 17.23
CA ALA A 12 -2.74 2.32 17.08
C ALA A 12 -2.95 3.36 18.19
N ALA A 13 -4.21 3.71 18.48
CA ALA A 13 -4.55 4.64 19.56
C ALA A 13 -4.02 4.19 20.93
N ARG A 14 -4.16 2.90 21.24
CA ARG A 14 -3.61 2.31 22.47
C ARG A 14 -2.08 2.43 22.54
N ARG A 15 -1.37 2.17 21.42
CA ARG A 15 0.09 2.30 21.38
C ARG A 15 0.54 3.74 21.50
N ILE A 16 -0.12 4.65 20.80
CA ILE A 16 0.16 6.09 20.88
C ILE A 16 -0.07 6.57 22.30
N ALA A 17 -1.19 6.22 22.92
CA ALA A 17 -1.49 6.57 24.31
C ALA A 17 -0.40 6.08 25.27
N LYS A 18 0.00 4.81 25.17
CA LYS A 18 1.07 4.24 26.01
C LYS A 18 2.42 4.89 25.76
N ALA A 19 2.75 5.22 24.52
CA ALA A 19 4.03 5.84 24.17
C ALA A 19 4.13 7.29 24.66
N LEU A 20 3.01 8.04 24.59
CA LEU A 20 2.97 9.45 24.98
C LEU A 20 2.71 9.68 26.46
N ASP A 21 2.22 8.67 27.19
CA ASP A 21 2.04 8.78 28.62
C ASP A 21 3.39 8.77 29.36
N ASP A 22 3.57 9.65 30.33
CA ASP A 22 4.83 9.79 31.08
C ASP A 22 5.17 8.51 31.84
N ASP A 23 4.16 7.90 32.48
CA ASP A 23 4.30 6.65 33.23
C ASP A 23 4.11 5.40 32.36
N GLY A 24 3.72 5.56 31.08
CA GLY A 24 3.40 4.47 30.17
C GLY A 24 2.13 3.69 30.55
N ARG A 25 1.24 4.30 31.36
CA ARG A 25 0.01 3.70 31.90
C ARG A 25 -1.21 4.62 31.64
N PRO A 26 -1.61 4.83 30.40
CA PRO A 26 -2.76 5.67 30.07
C PRO A 26 -4.03 5.08 30.67
N ALA A 27 -4.94 5.96 31.11
CA ALA A 27 -6.25 5.54 31.58
C ALA A 27 -7.13 5.17 30.38
N GLU A 28 -7.61 3.95 30.31
CA GLU A 28 -8.59 3.51 29.31
C GLU A 28 -10.00 3.91 29.75
N ARG A 29 -10.73 4.58 28.89
CA ARG A 29 -12.09 5.10 29.10
C ARG A 29 -12.99 4.69 27.96
N LYS A 30 -14.31 4.83 28.15
CA LYS A 30 -15.33 4.54 27.13
C LYS A 30 -16.45 5.56 27.15
N ILE A 31 -16.93 5.95 25.98
CA ILE A 31 -18.22 6.60 25.78
C ILE A 31 -19.11 5.60 25.04
N GLY A 32 -20.09 5.03 25.74
CA GLY A 32 -20.84 3.89 25.20
C GLY A 32 -19.91 2.72 24.85
N ARG A 33 -19.84 2.33 23.58
CA ARG A 33 -18.95 1.28 23.08
C ARG A 33 -17.58 1.79 22.56
N VAL A 34 -17.41 3.10 22.48
CA VAL A 34 -16.21 3.72 21.88
C VAL A 34 -15.12 3.87 22.93
N PRO A 35 -13.99 3.15 22.77
CA PRO A 35 -12.86 3.29 23.66
C PRO A 35 -12.07 4.56 23.33
N TYR A 36 -11.53 5.20 24.35
CA TYR A 36 -10.53 6.26 24.20
C TYR A 36 -9.55 6.19 25.38
N TYR A 37 -8.44 6.91 25.26
CA TYR A 37 -7.36 6.87 26.26
C TYR A 37 -7.07 8.29 26.74
N GLU A 38 -6.84 8.42 28.04
CA GLU A 38 -6.34 9.65 28.66
C GLU A 38 -4.90 9.41 29.08
N SER A 39 -3.99 10.23 28.56
CA SER A 39 -2.56 10.20 28.88
C SER A 39 -2.13 11.56 29.45
N LYS A 40 -1.13 11.54 30.30
CA LYS A 40 -0.44 12.75 30.77
C LYS A 40 0.92 12.84 30.08
N ARG A 41 1.19 14.01 29.52
CA ARG A 41 2.50 14.30 28.92
C ARG A 41 2.94 15.69 29.35
N ASP A 42 3.97 15.74 30.20
CA ASP A 42 4.36 16.97 30.88
C ASP A 42 3.13 17.61 31.56
N ASP A 43 2.85 18.89 31.35
CA ASP A 43 1.66 19.60 31.89
C ASP A 43 0.41 19.48 31.00
N ARG A 44 0.40 18.60 30.00
CA ARG A 44 -0.71 18.43 29.06
C ARG A 44 -1.50 17.16 29.34
N GLN A 45 -2.81 17.27 29.20
CA GLN A 45 -3.71 16.13 29.19
C GLN A 45 -4.03 15.79 27.74
N LEU A 46 -3.75 14.54 27.35
CA LEU A 46 -3.99 14.04 26.00
C LEU A 46 -5.22 13.13 26.01
N ILE A 47 -6.15 13.38 25.11
CA ILE A 47 -7.30 12.53 24.83
C ILE A 47 -7.02 11.85 23.50
N ILE A 48 -6.77 10.55 23.49
CA ILE A 48 -6.43 9.77 22.28
C ILE A 48 -7.65 8.93 21.91
N VAL A 49 -8.28 9.25 20.78
CA VAL A 49 -9.50 8.58 20.33
C VAL A 49 -9.29 7.93 18.97
N PRO A 50 -9.63 6.65 18.81
CA PRO A 50 -9.59 5.99 17.50
C PRO A 50 -10.83 6.32 16.67
N ALA A 51 -10.68 6.27 15.36
CA ALA A 51 -11.78 6.07 14.43
C ALA A 51 -12.05 4.57 14.22
N LEU A 52 -13.11 4.26 13.51
CA LEU A 52 -13.45 2.91 13.03
C LEU A 52 -13.46 2.92 11.49
N GLY A 53 -12.28 3.20 10.89
CA GLY A 53 -12.19 3.51 9.47
C GLY A 53 -12.91 4.82 9.14
N HIS A 54 -13.31 5.01 7.88
CA HIS A 54 -14.03 6.22 7.46
C HIS A 54 -15.39 6.34 8.16
N LEU A 55 -15.60 7.45 8.88
CA LEU A 55 -16.88 7.76 9.53
C LEU A 55 -17.84 8.51 8.60
N TYR A 56 -17.29 9.12 7.55
CA TYR A 56 -18.02 9.85 6.52
C TYR A 56 -17.78 9.25 5.15
N THR A 57 -18.78 9.37 4.27
CA THR A 57 -18.72 8.88 2.90
C THR A 57 -19.38 9.87 1.95
N VAL A 58 -19.10 9.73 0.66
CA VAL A 58 -19.71 10.55 -0.40
C VAL A 58 -20.99 9.90 -0.88
N ALA A 59 -22.08 10.63 -0.87
CA ALA A 59 -23.39 10.15 -1.33
C ALA A 59 -24.06 11.17 -2.27
N PRO A 60 -24.90 10.72 -3.22
CA PRO A 60 -25.70 11.61 -4.05
C PRO A 60 -26.63 12.47 -3.18
N LYS A 61 -26.80 13.75 -3.52
CA LYS A 61 -27.80 14.61 -2.86
C LYS A 61 -29.22 14.10 -3.12
N LEU A 62 -29.51 13.66 -4.34
CA LEU A 62 -30.77 13.02 -4.69
C LEU A 62 -30.73 11.53 -4.33
N ARG A 63 -31.67 11.10 -3.50
CA ARG A 63 -31.74 9.70 -3.01
C ARG A 63 -32.38 8.72 -3.99
N ASP A 64 -33.01 9.20 -5.08
CA ASP A 64 -33.62 8.33 -6.10
C ASP A 64 -32.55 7.53 -6.83
N ARG A 65 -32.63 6.20 -6.74
CA ARG A 65 -31.69 5.28 -7.39
C ARG A 65 -31.95 5.08 -8.88
N ASN A 66 -33.09 5.55 -9.40
CA ASN A 66 -33.42 5.43 -10.81
C ASN A 66 -32.84 6.57 -11.65
N ILE A 67 -32.41 7.65 -11.00
CA ILE A 67 -31.83 8.81 -11.68
C ILE A 67 -30.34 8.55 -11.93
N TYR A 68 -29.94 8.67 -13.20
CA TYR A 68 -28.55 8.73 -13.66
C TYR A 68 -28.48 9.47 -15.01
N PRO A 69 -27.39 10.19 -15.34
CA PRO A 69 -26.22 10.40 -14.50
C PRO A 69 -26.49 11.38 -13.34
N VAL A 70 -25.77 11.17 -12.23
CA VAL A 70 -25.76 12.05 -11.06
C VAL A 70 -24.35 12.61 -10.89
N PHE A 71 -24.25 13.94 -10.72
CA PHE A 71 -22.96 14.63 -10.51
C PHE A 71 -22.93 15.45 -9.23
N ASP A 72 -24.08 15.60 -8.56
CA ASP A 72 -24.20 16.36 -7.33
C ASP A 72 -24.11 15.44 -6.11
N PHE A 73 -22.98 15.52 -5.41
CA PHE A 73 -22.64 14.68 -4.26
C PHE A 73 -22.38 15.54 -3.02
N LYS A 74 -22.53 14.94 -1.85
CA LYS A 74 -22.16 15.52 -0.56
C LYS A 74 -21.54 14.48 0.36
N TRP A 75 -20.72 14.95 1.28
CA TRP A 75 -20.27 14.14 2.39
C TRP A 75 -21.40 13.96 3.40
N VAL A 76 -21.61 12.74 3.84
CA VAL A 76 -22.62 12.36 4.84
C VAL A 76 -22.01 11.38 5.84
N PRO A 77 -22.54 11.31 7.07
CA PRO A 77 -22.22 10.23 8.00
C PRO A 77 -22.47 8.87 7.32
N ARG A 78 -21.54 7.96 7.49
CA ARG A 78 -21.59 6.66 6.80
C ARG A 78 -22.80 5.82 7.21
N HIS A 79 -23.26 5.94 8.47
CA HIS A 79 -24.47 5.27 8.95
C HIS A 79 -25.76 5.71 8.24
N GLU A 80 -25.79 6.93 7.67
CA GLU A 80 -26.95 7.41 6.88
C GLU A 80 -26.97 6.83 5.46
N ALA A 81 -25.80 6.46 4.92
CA ALA A 81 -25.64 5.96 3.55
C ALA A 81 -25.64 4.43 3.48
N GLU A 82 -25.13 3.76 4.50
CA GLU A 82 -24.88 2.32 4.53
C GLU A 82 -25.66 1.62 5.66
N ARG A 83 -26.47 0.63 5.33
CA ARG A 83 -27.33 -0.08 6.31
C ARG A 83 -26.54 -0.79 7.42
N ASN A 84 -25.31 -1.25 7.11
CA ASN A 84 -24.49 -2.03 8.02
C ASN A 84 -23.50 -1.17 8.85
N ALA A 85 -23.66 0.14 8.82
CA ALA A 85 -22.74 1.08 9.46
C ALA A 85 -23.35 1.82 10.67
N LYS A 86 -24.37 1.27 11.31
CA LYS A 86 -25.08 1.90 12.44
C LYS A 86 -24.15 2.25 13.60
N GLU A 87 -23.16 1.43 13.87
CA GLU A 87 -22.18 1.66 14.93
C GLU A 87 -21.35 2.95 14.74
N ILE A 88 -21.22 3.43 13.48
CA ILE A 88 -20.48 4.65 13.16
C ILE A 88 -21.05 5.89 13.85
N GLU A 89 -22.38 5.91 14.10
CA GLU A 89 -23.05 6.99 14.82
C GLU A 89 -22.46 7.17 16.22
N ASP A 90 -22.22 6.06 16.93
CA ASP A 90 -21.62 6.09 18.26
C ASP A 90 -20.23 6.72 18.25
N TRP A 91 -19.41 6.40 17.22
CA TRP A 91 -18.07 6.98 17.04
C TRP A 91 -18.13 8.47 16.77
N ILE A 92 -19.00 8.91 15.87
CA ILE A 92 -19.19 10.34 15.57
C ILE A 92 -19.61 11.10 16.83
N ASN A 93 -20.59 10.58 17.58
CA ASN A 93 -21.08 11.21 18.80
C ASN A 93 -20.01 11.25 19.89
N ALA A 94 -19.24 10.19 20.09
CA ALA A 94 -18.17 10.13 21.07
C ALA A 94 -17.06 11.14 20.73
N ILE A 95 -16.60 11.18 19.47
CA ILE A 95 -15.57 12.12 19.03
C ILE A 95 -16.07 13.56 19.15
N SER A 96 -17.31 13.84 18.74
CA SER A 96 -17.92 15.17 18.86
C SER A 96 -18.03 15.62 20.32
N ARG A 97 -18.32 14.72 21.26
CA ARG A 97 -18.34 15.03 22.68
C ARG A 97 -16.94 15.35 23.20
N LEU A 98 -15.95 14.51 22.91
CA LEU A 98 -14.56 14.69 23.34
C LEU A 98 -13.92 15.95 22.74
N SER A 99 -14.28 16.31 21.51
CA SER A 99 -13.76 17.51 20.84
C SER A 99 -14.15 18.81 21.55
N LYS A 100 -15.30 18.85 22.25
CA LYS A 100 -15.73 20.02 23.00
C LYS A 100 -14.88 20.32 24.26
N GLU A 101 -14.15 19.28 24.73
CA GLU A 101 -13.26 19.42 25.88
C GLU A 101 -11.83 19.83 25.50
N ALA A 102 -11.48 19.71 24.18
CA ALA A 102 -10.15 19.94 23.70
C ALA A 102 -9.90 21.37 23.24
N GLN A 103 -8.72 21.89 23.49
CA GLN A 103 -8.22 23.18 23.00
C GLN A 103 -7.27 23.02 21.82
N GLU A 104 -6.59 21.87 21.70
CA GLU A 104 -5.70 21.53 20.59
C GLU A 104 -6.18 20.26 19.90
N PHE A 105 -5.94 20.18 18.58
CA PHE A 105 -6.30 19.04 17.75
C PHE A 105 -5.06 18.52 17.05
N VAL A 106 -4.82 17.21 17.11
CA VAL A 106 -3.68 16.55 16.48
C VAL A 106 -4.17 15.38 15.65
N LEU A 107 -3.81 15.36 14.37
CA LEU A 107 -4.06 14.25 13.49
C LEU A 107 -2.92 13.24 13.59
N ALA A 108 -3.20 12.06 14.13
CA ALA A 108 -2.28 10.95 14.37
C ALA A 108 -2.74 9.66 13.65
N THR A 109 -3.26 9.81 12.43
CA THR A 109 -3.62 8.71 11.53
C THR A 109 -2.40 8.23 10.75
N ASP A 110 -2.49 7.07 10.09
CA ASP A 110 -1.46 6.58 9.20
C ASP A 110 -1.10 7.63 8.13
N TYR A 111 0.17 7.65 7.70
CA TYR A 111 0.66 8.67 6.77
C TYR A 111 0.40 8.25 5.32
N ASP A 112 -0.88 8.24 4.94
CA ASP A 112 -1.33 8.00 3.57
C ASP A 112 -2.56 8.86 3.23
N ILE A 113 -2.99 8.80 1.96
CA ILE A 113 -4.13 9.56 1.44
C ILE A 113 -5.43 9.24 2.20
N GLU A 114 -5.63 7.98 2.57
CA GLU A 114 -6.84 7.54 3.28
C GLU A 114 -6.86 8.04 4.71
N GLY A 115 -5.73 7.91 5.44
CA GLY A 115 -5.61 8.41 6.81
C GLY A 115 -5.73 9.95 6.90
N ALA A 116 -5.16 10.67 5.92
CA ALA A 116 -5.29 12.12 5.84
C ALA A 116 -6.74 12.55 5.57
N THR A 117 -7.42 11.90 4.62
CA THR A 117 -8.82 12.19 4.28
C THR A 117 -9.78 11.83 5.41
N LEU A 118 -9.56 10.69 6.05
CA LEU A 118 -10.32 10.25 7.23
C LEU A 118 -10.25 11.30 8.34
N GLY A 119 -9.05 11.69 8.71
CA GLY A 119 -8.85 12.68 9.76
C GLY A 119 -9.45 14.04 9.42
N TYR A 120 -9.26 14.52 8.19
CA TYR A 120 -9.85 15.76 7.71
C TYR A 120 -11.39 15.76 7.84
N THR A 121 -12.04 14.68 7.40
CA THR A 121 -13.51 14.59 7.46
C THR A 121 -14.02 14.57 8.90
N ILE A 122 -13.30 13.92 9.81
CA ILE A 122 -13.64 13.91 11.24
C ILE A 122 -13.46 15.31 11.84
N LEU A 123 -12.32 15.96 11.60
CA LEU A 123 -12.05 17.31 12.11
C LEU A 123 -13.09 18.31 11.60
N LYS A 124 -13.45 18.22 10.34
CA LYS A 124 -14.41 19.11 9.70
C LYS A 124 -15.84 18.91 10.21
N TYR A 125 -16.31 17.68 10.25
CA TYR A 125 -17.74 17.40 10.48
C TYR A 125 -18.06 16.97 11.93
N ALA A 126 -17.20 16.19 12.58
CA ALA A 126 -17.45 15.77 13.96
C ALA A 126 -16.84 16.71 15.01
N CYS A 127 -15.74 17.41 14.69
CA CYS A 127 -15.08 18.34 15.60
C CYS A 127 -15.43 19.82 15.36
N GLY A 128 -16.45 20.12 14.55
CA GLY A 128 -16.95 21.49 14.36
C GLY A 128 -16.03 22.41 13.55
N GLY A 129 -15.35 21.89 12.51
CA GLY A 129 -14.55 22.70 11.58
C GLY A 129 -13.12 22.98 12.08
N LYS A 130 -12.52 22.03 12.81
CA LYS A 130 -11.17 22.18 13.39
C LYS A 130 -10.02 21.73 12.46
N GLU A 131 -10.29 21.45 11.19
CA GLU A 131 -9.31 20.97 10.22
C GLU A 131 -8.19 21.98 9.90
N LYS A 132 -8.47 23.29 10.04
CA LYS A 132 -7.47 24.35 9.80
C LYS A 132 -6.57 24.64 11.01
N GLU A 133 -7.02 24.26 12.20
CA GLU A 133 -6.32 24.49 13.46
C GLU A 133 -5.53 23.23 13.89
N ALA A 134 -5.77 22.10 13.23
CA ALA A 134 -5.20 20.83 13.63
C ALA A 134 -3.74 20.71 13.17
N LYS A 135 -2.91 20.20 14.08
CA LYS A 135 -1.51 19.84 13.83
C LYS A 135 -1.40 18.41 13.34
N ARG A 136 -0.30 18.08 12.69
CA ARG A 136 -0.03 16.73 12.18
C ARG A 136 1.08 16.04 12.96
N MET A 137 0.79 14.86 13.52
CA MET A 137 1.77 13.95 14.07
C MET A 137 2.17 12.94 12.98
N LYS A 138 3.39 13.07 12.43
CA LYS A 138 3.88 12.25 11.33
C LYS A 138 4.83 11.17 11.84
N PHE A 139 4.47 9.92 11.64
CA PHE A 139 5.27 8.75 12.02
C PHE A 139 5.20 7.66 10.97
N SER A 140 6.24 6.85 10.88
CA SER A 140 6.34 5.70 9.99
C SER A 140 6.30 4.37 10.73
N THR A 141 6.60 4.36 12.04
CA THR A 141 6.52 3.19 12.91
C THR A 141 5.74 3.52 14.18
N LEU A 142 5.24 2.48 14.85
CA LEU A 142 4.55 2.62 16.15
C LEU A 142 5.49 2.32 17.34
N THR A 143 6.80 2.54 17.18
CA THR A 143 7.76 2.44 18.25
C THR A 143 7.65 3.62 19.21
N THR A 144 7.86 3.39 20.50
CA THR A 144 7.75 4.45 21.52
C THR A 144 8.67 5.63 21.23
N SER A 145 9.89 5.38 20.77
CA SER A 145 10.87 6.42 20.46
C SER A 145 10.40 7.32 19.31
N GLU A 146 9.90 6.73 18.21
CA GLU A 146 9.41 7.50 17.08
C GLU A 146 8.12 8.27 17.41
N LEU A 147 7.19 7.65 18.12
CA LEU A 147 5.95 8.31 18.52
C LEU A 147 6.22 9.51 19.45
N ARG A 148 7.13 9.39 20.41
CA ARG A 148 7.53 10.52 21.28
C ARG A 148 8.20 11.63 20.48
N LYS A 149 9.11 11.28 19.57
CA LYS A 149 9.76 12.23 18.68
C LYS A 149 8.72 12.95 17.78
N SER A 150 7.85 12.20 17.12
CA SER A 150 6.81 12.77 16.24
C SER A 150 5.86 13.69 16.98
N TYR A 151 5.58 13.43 18.25
CA TYR A 151 4.75 14.31 19.07
C TYR A 151 5.51 15.60 19.50
N SER A 152 6.80 15.53 19.72
CA SER A 152 7.62 16.73 20.00
C SER A 152 7.88 17.58 18.75
N GLU A 153 7.75 17.01 17.56
CA GLU A 153 8.00 17.66 16.27
C GLU A 153 6.72 17.71 15.41
N LEU A 154 5.59 18.14 16.02
CA LEU A 154 4.32 18.27 15.29
C LEU A 154 4.44 19.26 14.14
N LEU A 155 3.88 18.91 12.98
CA LEU A 155 3.72 19.84 11.88
C LEU A 155 2.56 20.79 12.17
N ASP A 156 2.71 22.05 11.84
CA ASP A 156 1.71 23.10 12.13
C ASP A 156 0.38 22.93 11.41
N ASN A 157 0.38 22.20 10.29
CA ASN A 157 -0.80 21.94 9.48
C ASN A 157 -0.89 20.47 9.09
N ILE A 158 -2.10 20.04 8.81
CA ILE A 158 -2.36 18.76 8.12
C ILE A 158 -2.06 18.89 6.62
N GLU A 159 -1.81 17.76 5.94
CA GLU A 159 -1.36 17.73 4.54
C GLU A 159 -2.52 17.98 3.56
N PHE A 160 -2.91 19.24 3.33
CA PHE A 160 -4.00 19.60 2.42
C PHE A 160 -3.88 19.05 0.99
N PRO A 161 -2.71 19.02 0.33
CA PRO A 161 -2.60 18.42 -1.01
C PRO A 161 -2.94 16.93 -1.03
N MET A 162 -2.55 16.19 0.02
CA MET A 162 -2.88 14.77 0.16
C MET A 162 -4.38 14.57 0.44
N ILE A 163 -4.98 15.45 1.23
CA ILE A 163 -6.41 15.48 1.52
C ILE A 163 -7.22 15.76 0.27
N GLU A 164 -6.83 16.74 -0.54
CA GLU A 164 -7.48 17.07 -1.80
C GLU A 164 -7.44 15.91 -2.79
N ALA A 165 -6.29 15.24 -2.89
CA ALA A 165 -6.16 14.02 -3.69
C ALA A 165 -7.13 12.92 -3.22
N GLY A 166 -7.27 12.74 -1.90
CA GLY A 166 -8.21 11.80 -1.31
C GLY A 166 -9.67 12.17 -1.55
N ILE A 167 -10.04 13.43 -1.37
CA ILE A 167 -11.39 13.93 -1.68
C ILE A 167 -11.72 13.71 -3.16
N CYS A 168 -10.79 14.06 -4.06
CA CYS A 168 -10.94 13.85 -5.49
C CYS A 168 -11.16 12.36 -5.80
N ARG A 169 -10.36 11.48 -5.19
CA ARG A 169 -10.51 10.03 -5.34
C ARG A 169 -11.89 9.54 -4.90
N HIS A 170 -12.37 9.95 -3.72
CA HIS A 170 -13.69 9.55 -3.23
C HIS A 170 -14.83 10.05 -4.13
N LEU A 171 -14.73 11.28 -4.65
CA LEU A 171 -15.70 11.83 -5.60
C LEU A 171 -15.69 11.07 -6.92
N LEU A 172 -14.51 10.79 -7.48
CA LEU A 172 -14.37 10.00 -8.72
C LEU A 172 -14.93 8.58 -8.55
N ASP A 173 -14.62 7.92 -7.44
CA ASP A 173 -15.14 6.58 -7.14
C ASP A 173 -16.68 6.59 -7.02
N ALA A 174 -17.26 7.65 -6.43
CA ALA A 174 -18.71 7.81 -6.33
C ALA A 174 -19.36 8.12 -7.70
N ILE A 175 -18.82 9.09 -8.44
CA ILE A 175 -19.35 9.48 -9.76
C ILE A 175 -19.28 8.30 -10.73
N TYR A 176 -18.13 7.66 -10.83
CA TYR A 176 -17.90 6.53 -11.74
C TYR A 176 -18.72 5.32 -11.34
N GLY A 177 -18.57 4.90 -10.07
CA GLY A 177 -19.18 3.68 -9.56
C GLY A 177 -20.70 3.73 -9.54
N ILE A 178 -21.29 4.82 -9.05
CA ILE A 178 -22.76 4.93 -8.95
C ILE A 178 -23.39 5.03 -10.33
N ASN A 179 -22.88 5.90 -11.20
CA ASN A 179 -23.49 6.12 -12.50
C ASN A 179 -23.40 4.90 -13.41
N LEU A 180 -22.23 4.31 -13.54
CA LEU A 180 -22.07 3.11 -14.37
C LEU A 180 -22.82 1.90 -13.83
N SER A 181 -22.81 1.69 -12.51
CA SER A 181 -23.57 0.59 -11.90
C SER A 181 -25.07 0.74 -12.12
N ARG A 182 -25.61 1.96 -12.01
CA ARG A 182 -27.02 2.23 -12.32
C ARG A 182 -27.34 1.98 -13.80
N ALA A 183 -26.54 2.53 -14.72
CA ALA A 183 -26.70 2.33 -16.15
C ALA A 183 -26.68 0.86 -16.55
N MET A 184 -25.70 0.10 -16.06
CA MET A 184 -25.56 -1.33 -16.31
C MET A 184 -26.75 -2.13 -15.75
N THR A 185 -27.20 -1.82 -14.54
CA THR A 185 -28.36 -2.48 -13.89
C THR A 185 -29.63 -2.25 -14.69
N VAL A 186 -29.87 -1.01 -15.15
CA VAL A 186 -31.05 -0.67 -15.96
C VAL A 186 -30.98 -1.34 -17.33
N ALA A 187 -29.82 -1.32 -17.99
CA ALA A 187 -29.64 -1.99 -19.29
C ALA A 187 -29.86 -3.50 -19.18
N ALA A 188 -29.30 -4.15 -18.17
CA ALA A 188 -29.50 -5.58 -17.92
C ALA A 188 -30.97 -5.93 -17.67
N LYS A 189 -31.68 -5.12 -16.87
CA LYS A 189 -33.12 -5.30 -16.63
C LYS A 189 -33.93 -5.17 -17.92
N ARG A 190 -33.65 -4.15 -18.76
CA ARG A 190 -34.35 -3.96 -20.04
C ARG A 190 -34.13 -5.11 -21.00
N TRP A 191 -32.91 -5.66 -21.02
CA TRP A 191 -32.57 -6.75 -21.93
C TRP A 191 -33.09 -8.12 -21.46
N SER A 192 -32.98 -8.44 -20.16
CA SER A 192 -33.32 -9.78 -19.63
C SER A 192 -34.71 -9.87 -19.02
N GLY A 193 -35.42 -8.77 -18.81
CA GLY A 193 -36.67 -8.71 -18.04
C GLY A 193 -36.52 -8.95 -16.54
N LYS A 194 -35.31 -9.33 -16.07
CA LYS A 194 -35.05 -9.64 -14.67
C LYS A 194 -34.21 -8.55 -14.02
N TYR A 195 -34.48 -8.26 -12.75
CA TYR A 195 -33.66 -7.32 -11.98
C TYR A 195 -32.43 -8.04 -11.41
N ALA A 196 -31.25 -7.57 -11.78
CA ALA A 196 -29.98 -7.98 -11.19
C ALA A 196 -29.13 -6.72 -10.98
N THR A 197 -28.65 -6.51 -9.76
CA THR A 197 -27.75 -5.40 -9.46
C THR A 197 -26.36 -5.70 -10.03
N LEU A 198 -25.95 -4.94 -11.03
CA LEU A 198 -24.60 -4.97 -11.57
C LEU A 198 -23.82 -3.81 -10.99
N SER A 199 -22.66 -4.10 -10.43
CA SER A 199 -21.76 -3.09 -9.88
C SER A 199 -20.46 -3.05 -10.66
N THR A 200 -19.94 -1.84 -10.85
CA THR A 200 -18.60 -1.60 -11.38
C THR A 200 -17.98 -0.40 -10.67
N GLY A 201 -16.70 -0.21 -10.86
CA GLY A 201 -15.95 0.89 -10.26
C GLY A 201 -14.73 1.23 -11.09
N ARG A 202 -14.07 2.33 -10.72
CA ARG A 202 -12.89 2.88 -11.37
C ARG A 202 -11.72 1.88 -11.47
N VAL A 203 -11.59 0.95 -10.55
CA VAL A 203 -10.57 -0.11 -10.58
C VAL A 203 -11.11 -1.40 -11.20
N GLN A 204 -12.29 -1.82 -10.78
CA GLN A 204 -12.90 -3.09 -11.19
C GLN A 204 -13.16 -3.16 -12.70
N GLY A 205 -13.78 -2.13 -13.28
CA GLY A 205 -14.10 -2.08 -14.70
C GLY A 205 -12.87 -2.15 -15.60
N PRO A 206 -11.89 -1.23 -15.45
CA PRO A 206 -10.65 -1.28 -16.24
C PRO A 206 -9.85 -2.58 -16.07
N THR A 207 -9.79 -3.13 -14.86
CA THR A 207 -9.09 -4.41 -14.63
C THR A 207 -9.76 -5.55 -15.42
N LEU A 208 -11.09 -5.62 -15.38
CA LEU A 208 -11.85 -6.60 -16.16
C LEU A 208 -11.64 -6.40 -17.66
N LYS A 209 -11.56 -5.14 -18.14
CA LYS A 209 -11.26 -4.84 -19.54
C LYS A 209 -9.91 -5.40 -19.97
N PHE A 210 -8.84 -5.20 -19.17
CA PHE A 210 -7.53 -5.78 -19.49
C PHE A 210 -7.56 -7.30 -19.63
N LEU A 211 -8.29 -7.98 -18.74
CA LEU A 211 -8.47 -9.43 -18.82
C LEU A 211 -9.24 -9.84 -20.07
N ALA A 212 -10.34 -9.15 -20.38
CA ALA A 212 -11.16 -9.44 -21.56
C ALA A 212 -10.41 -9.18 -22.88
N ASP A 213 -9.61 -8.12 -22.94
CA ASP A 213 -8.78 -7.82 -24.09
C ASP A 213 -7.69 -8.90 -24.28
N ARG A 214 -7.05 -9.33 -23.19
CA ARG A 214 -6.08 -10.45 -23.22
C ARG A 214 -6.73 -11.76 -23.65
N GLU A 215 -7.89 -12.11 -23.13
CA GLU A 215 -8.64 -13.30 -23.56
C GLU A 215 -9.00 -13.26 -25.06
N ARG A 216 -9.38 -12.08 -25.55
CA ARG A 216 -9.63 -11.90 -26.98
C ARG A 216 -8.37 -12.13 -27.83
N GLU A 217 -7.23 -11.59 -27.39
CA GLU A 217 -5.95 -11.84 -28.06
C GLU A 217 -5.59 -13.33 -28.06
N ILE A 218 -5.78 -14.03 -26.95
CA ILE A 218 -5.52 -15.48 -26.82
C ILE A 218 -6.45 -16.26 -27.76
N ASN A 219 -7.74 -15.94 -27.77
CA ASN A 219 -8.72 -16.63 -28.62
C ASN A 219 -8.52 -16.38 -30.12
N CYS A 220 -7.96 -15.22 -30.48
CA CYS A 220 -7.63 -14.87 -31.87
C CYS A 220 -6.22 -15.32 -32.27
N PHE A 221 -5.44 -15.87 -31.33
CA PHE A 221 -4.06 -16.27 -31.62
C PHE A 221 -4.01 -17.49 -32.55
N VAL A 222 -3.36 -17.32 -33.69
CA VAL A 222 -3.07 -18.40 -34.62
C VAL A 222 -1.62 -18.82 -34.44
N PRO A 223 -1.35 -20.05 -33.95
CA PRO A 223 0.02 -20.53 -33.79
C PRO A 223 0.68 -20.73 -35.14
N LEU A 224 1.83 -20.09 -35.34
CA LEU A 224 2.66 -20.27 -36.51
C LEU A 224 3.88 -21.11 -36.14
N PRO A 225 4.24 -22.14 -36.93
CA PRO A 225 5.43 -22.94 -36.68
C PRO A 225 6.68 -22.09 -36.90
N PHE A 226 7.71 -22.33 -36.09
CA PHE A 226 9.06 -21.83 -36.32
C PHE A 226 10.08 -22.86 -35.93
N TRP A 227 11.27 -22.71 -36.47
CA TRP A 227 12.38 -23.61 -36.24
C TRP A 227 13.48 -22.89 -35.46
N ARG A 228 14.09 -23.64 -34.53
CA ARG A 228 15.33 -23.25 -33.85
C ARG A 228 16.41 -24.26 -34.26
N ILE A 229 17.59 -23.76 -34.54
CA ILE A 229 18.73 -24.61 -34.89
C ILE A 229 19.68 -24.59 -33.71
N ASN A 230 19.92 -25.78 -33.16
CA ASN A 230 20.90 -26.02 -32.13
C ASN A 230 21.91 -27.01 -32.65
N ALA A 231 23.17 -26.87 -32.28
CA ALA A 231 24.21 -27.86 -32.64
C ALA A 231 25.04 -28.20 -31.38
N LYS A 232 25.63 -29.36 -31.40
CA LYS A 232 26.68 -29.75 -30.47
C LYS A 232 28.01 -29.68 -31.19
N VAL A 233 28.93 -28.90 -30.63
CA VAL A 233 30.29 -28.78 -31.15
C VAL A 233 31.30 -29.27 -30.12
N GLU A 234 32.35 -29.89 -30.57
CA GLU A 234 33.44 -30.32 -29.72
C GLU A 234 34.58 -29.32 -29.82
N ILE A 235 35.01 -28.79 -28.67
CA ILE A 235 36.15 -27.87 -28.54
C ILE A 235 37.04 -28.44 -27.45
N ASP A 236 38.30 -28.73 -27.80
CA ASP A 236 39.29 -29.28 -26.87
C ASP A 236 38.81 -30.53 -26.10
N GLY A 237 38.06 -31.42 -26.79
CA GLY A 237 37.51 -32.64 -26.21
C GLY A 237 36.27 -32.46 -25.33
N GLN A 238 35.72 -31.24 -25.23
CA GLN A 238 34.48 -30.94 -24.52
C GLN A 238 33.36 -30.60 -25.50
N LEU A 239 32.14 -31.08 -25.17
CA LEU A 239 30.96 -30.82 -25.98
C LEU A 239 30.23 -29.58 -25.48
N PHE A 240 29.97 -28.65 -26.37
CA PHE A 240 29.22 -27.42 -26.11
C PHE A 240 27.94 -27.39 -26.92
N ASP A 241 26.81 -26.98 -26.26
CA ASP A 241 25.57 -26.70 -26.95
C ASP A 241 25.60 -25.26 -27.47
N ILE A 242 25.39 -25.07 -28.75
CA ILE A 242 25.34 -23.75 -29.40
C ILE A 242 24.00 -23.55 -30.09
N GLU A 243 23.55 -22.32 -30.12
CA GLU A 243 22.33 -21.87 -30.82
C GLU A 243 22.68 -21.02 -32.02
N TYR A 244 21.89 -21.15 -33.07
CA TYR A 244 21.97 -20.23 -34.21
C TYR A 244 21.47 -18.83 -33.79
N GLU A 245 22.12 -17.77 -34.25
CA GLU A 245 21.83 -16.39 -33.85
C GLU A 245 20.37 -15.97 -34.04
N LYS A 246 19.72 -16.41 -35.13
CA LYS A 246 18.31 -16.15 -35.42
C LYS A 246 17.43 -17.15 -34.68
N LYS A 247 16.95 -16.76 -33.54
CA LYS A 247 16.14 -17.60 -32.61
C LYS A 247 14.83 -18.13 -33.17
N MET A 248 14.28 -17.51 -34.22
CA MET A 248 13.03 -17.91 -34.85
C MET A 248 13.13 -17.86 -36.36
N ILE A 249 13.24 -19.03 -36.99
CA ILE A 249 13.24 -19.19 -38.46
C ILE A 249 11.83 -19.60 -38.86
N LYS A 250 11.16 -18.78 -39.66
CA LYS A 250 9.76 -19.00 -40.06
C LYS A 250 9.62 -19.89 -41.31
N ASN A 251 10.71 -20.20 -42.00
CA ASN A 251 10.73 -20.97 -43.23
C ASN A 251 11.49 -22.25 -43.01
N GLN A 252 10.85 -23.41 -43.25
CA GLN A 252 11.43 -24.73 -43.09
C GLN A 252 12.60 -24.96 -44.08
N ARG A 253 12.49 -24.44 -45.31
CA ARG A 253 13.56 -24.57 -46.31
C ARG A 253 14.83 -23.81 -45.89
N GLU A 254 14.65 -22.60 -45.31
CA GLU A 254 15.75 -21.82 -44.75
C GLU A 254 16.43 -22.59 -43.61
N ALA A 255 15.67 -23.18 -42.69
CA ALA A 255 16.21 -23.98 -41.59
C ALA A 255 16.97 -25.23 -42.12
N ALA A 256 16.43 -25.94 -43.09
CA ALA A 256 17.07 -27.09 -43.69
C ALA A 256 18.38 -26.71 -44.42
N SER A 257 18.38 -25.62 -45.18
CA SER A 257 19.57 -25.10 -45.88
C SER A 257 20.71 -24.75 -44.91
N ILE A 258 20.40 -24.15 -43.75
CA ILE A 258 21.38 -23.81 -42.72
C ILE A 258 21.99 -25.11 -42.12
N ILE A 259 21.16 -26.10 -41.81
CA ILE A 259 21.61 -27.39 -41.27
C ILE A 259 22.55 -28.07 -42.26
N GLU A 260 22.18 -28.16 -43.53
CA GLU A 260 23.01 -28.75 -44.60
C GLU A 260 24.35 -28.02 -44.75
N ALA A 261 24.31 -26.68 -44.66
CA ALA A 261 25.52 -25.87 -44.77
C ALA A 261 26.50 -26.06 -43.59
N CYS A 262 26.01 -26.44 -42.40
CA CYS A 262 26.82 -26.57 -41.19
C CYS A 262 27.19 -28.01 -40.83
N LYS A 263 26.39 -29.00 -41.23
CA LYS A 263 26.53 -30.39 -40.81
C LYS A 263 27.89 -30.99 -41.21
N GLY A 264 28.60 -31.52 -40.21
CA GLY A 264 29.89 -32.19 -40.39
C GLY A 264 31.06 -31.27 -40.79
N ARG A 265 30.89 -29.96 -40.69
CA ARG A 265 31.95 -28.99 -40.96
C ARG A 265 32.63 -28.54 -39.68
N LYS A 266 33.86 -28.04 -39.81
CA LYS A 266 34.59 -27.38 -38.74
C LYS A 266 34.12 -25.92 -38.63
N GLY A 267 33.91 -25.45 -37.42
CA GLY A 267 33.62 -24.03 -37.11
C GLY A 267 34.88 -23.33 -36.62
N GLU A 268 34.84 -21.99 -36.68
CA GLU A 268 35.88 -21.11 -36.16
C GLU A 268 35.26 -20.17 -35.11
N ILE A 269 35.96 -20.01 -33.99
CA ILE A 269 35.56 -19.03 -32.95
C ILE A 269 35.98 -17.66 -33.43
N SER A 270 35.03 -16.84 -33.89
CA SER A 270 35.30 -15.49 -34.38
C SER A 270 35.51 -14.45 -33.27
N LYS A 271 34.90 -14.66 -32.12
CA LYS A 271 34.96 -13.70 -31.01
C LYS A 271 34.68 -14.37 -29.68
N VAL A 272 35.44 -13.99 -28.67
CA VAL A 272 35.21 -14.34 -27.26
C VAL A 272 34.97 -13.02 -26.47
N GLU A 273 33.82 -12.90 -25.79
CA GLU A 273 33.54 -11.80 -24.94
C GLU A 273 33.39 -12.28 -23.48
N VAL A 274 34.16 -11.70 -22.58
CA VAL A 274 34.01 -11.90 -21.14
C VAL A 274 33.31 -10.68 -20.55
N ARG A 275 32.23 -10.92 -19.87
CA ARG A 275 31.45 -9.85 -19.20
C ARG A 275 31.37 -10.14 -17.73
N GLU A 276 31.83 -9.23 -16.91
CA GLU A 276 31.67 -9.29 -15.46
C GLU A 276 30.42 -8.51 -15.05
N PHE A 277 29.61 -9.13 -14.20
CA PHE A 277 28.43 -8.52 -13.64
C PHE A 277 28.54 -8.45 -12.13
N GLN A 278 28.33 -7.27 -11.58
CA GLN A 278 28.16 -7.10 -10.14
C GLN A 278 26.68 -7.11 -9.80
N GLN A 279 26.23 -8.14 -9.09
CA GLN A 279 24.87 -8.19 -8.58
C GLN A 279 24.78 -7.41 -7.28
N LYS A 280 24.09 -6.27 -7.32
CA LYS A 280 23.81 -5.48 -6.10
C LYS A 280 22.84 -6.20 -5.19
N PRO A 281 22.90 -5.95 -3.86
CA PRO A 281 21.86 -6.41 -2.94
C PRO A 281 20.48 -5.92 -3.37
N PRO A 282 19.38 -6.65 -3.04
CA PRO A 282 18.04 -6.15 -3.30
C PRO A 282 17.77 -4.85 -2.53
N VAL A 283 16.88 -4.02 -3.09
CA VAL A 283 16.41 -2.79 -2.44
C VAL A 283 15.35 -3.11 -1.38
N PRO A 284 15.08 -2.20 -0.43
CA PRO A 284 13.98 -2.36 0.52
C PRO A 284 12.64 -2.59 -0.17
N PHE A 285 11.75 -3.31 0.48
CA PHE A 285 10.43 -3.58 -0.05
C PHE A 285 9.52 -2.35 -0.05
N ASP A 286 8.88 -2.08 -1.19
CA ASP A 286 7.58 -1.44 -1.23
C ASP A 286 6.46 -2.50 -1.12
N LEU A 287 5.20 -2.07 -0.99
CA LEU A 287 4.09 -3.02 -0.86
C LEU A 287 3.99 -3.98 -2.05
N GLY A 288 4.19 -3.49 -3.27
CA GLY A 288 4.07 -4.29 -4.49
C GLY A 288 5.18 -5.35 -4.60
N THR A 289 6.42 -4.99 -4.30
CA THR A 289 7.55 -5.94 -4.29
C THR A 289 7.41 -6.97 -3.17
N LEU A 290 6.96 -6.54 -1.97
CA LEU A 290 6.67 -7.45 -0.86
C LEU A 290 5.60 -8.48 -1.24
N GLN A 291 4.51 -8.05 -1.87
CA GLN A 291 3.43 -8.95 -2.30
C GLN A 291 3.89 -9.96 -3.37
N ARG A 292 4.70 -9.52 -4.35
CA ARG A 292 5.26 -10.43 -5.37
C ARG A 292 6.19 -11.46 -4.77
N GLU A 293 7.08 -11.05 -3.86
CA GLU A 293 8.03 -11.94 -3.23
C GLU A 293 7.35 -12.93 -2.26
N ALA A 294 6.36 -12.48 -1.50
CA ALA A 294 5.55 -13.34 -0.65
C ALA A 294 4.74 -14.37 -1.47
N TYR A 295 4.24 -13.98 -2.64
CA TYR A 295 3.60 -14.94 -3.55
C TYR A 295 4.61 -15.94 -4.13
N ARG A 296 5.77 -15.48 -4.56
CA ARG A 296 6.82 -16.34 -5.10
C ARG A 296 7.26 -17.42 -4.10
N LEU A 297 7.51 -17.02 -2.84
CA LEU A 297 8.05 -17.90 -1.80
C LEU A 297 6.97 -18.74 -1.11
N PHE A 298 5.83 -18.15 -0.77
CA PHE A 298 4.82 -18.73 0.11
C PHE A 298 3.45 -18.90 -0.55
N ARG A 299 3.27 -18.48 -1.80
CA ARG A 299 1.98 -18.46 -2.51
C ARG A 299 0.91 -17.63 -1.78
N TYR A 300 1.31 -16.63 -1.01
CA TYR A 300 0.37 -15.75 -0.33
C TYR A 300 -0.27 -14.78 -1.33
N THR A 301 -1.59 -14.67 -1.27
CA THR A 301 -2.31 -13.66 -2.06
C THR A 301 -1.91 -12.23 -1.61
N PRO A 302 -2.03 -11.21 -2.48
CA PRO A 302 -1.78 -9.83 -2.10
C PRO A 302 -2.55 -9.38 -0.86
N ARG A 303 -3.82 -9.79 -0.74
CA ARG A 303 -4.66 -9.50 0.43
C ARG A 303 -4.10 -10.12 1.72
N ARG A 304 -3.67 -11.39 1.66
CA ARG A 304 -3.07 -12.07 2.82
C ARG A 304 -1.77 -11.41 3.25
N THR A 305 -0.90 -11.09 2.29
CA THR A 305 0.36 -10.40 2.55
C THR A 305 0.15 -9.04 3.19
N ALA A 306 -0.76 -8.22 2.64
CA ALA A 306 -1.10 -6.92 3.21
C ALA A 306 -1.66 -7.04 4.64
N GLY A 307 -2.52 -8.02 4.91
CA GLY A 307 -3.08 -8.23 6.25
C GLY A 307 -2.05 -8.70 7.28
N ILE A 308 -1.03 -9.47 6.87
CA ILE A 308 0.08 -9.87 7.74
C ILE A 308 0.98 -8.65 8.02
N ALA A 309 1.34 -7.91 6.98
CA ALA A 309 2.17 -6.70 7.11
C ALA A 309 1.50 -5.65 8.02
N GLU A 310 0.19 -5.45 7.88
CA GLU A 310 -0.58 -4.57 8.75
C GLU A 310 -0.50 -4.98 10.23
N ARG A 311 -0.63 -6.28 10.53
CA ARG A 311 -0.48 -6.77 11.90
C ARG A 311 0.92 -6.54 12.46
N LEU A 312 1.97 -6.81 11.67
CA LEU A 312 3.35 -6.56 12.06
C LEU A 312 3.60 -5.06 12.33
N TYR A 313 3.03 -4.18 11.51
CA TYR A 313 3.07 -2.74 11.75
C TYR A 313 2.38 -2.34 13.05
N LEU A 314 1.16 -2.84 13.30
CA LEU A 314 0.43 -2.58 14.53
C LEU A 314 1.14 -3.12 15.78
N GLU A 315 1.99 -4.13 15.64
CA GLU A 315 2.88 -4.65 16.67
C GLU A 315 4.22 -3.87 16.77
N ALA A 316 4.42 -2.84 15.96
CA ALA A 316 5.64 -2.03 15.86
C ALA A 316 6.90 -2.85 15.47
N LEU A 317 6.71 -3.93 14.71
CA LEU A 317 7.80 -4.77 14.22
C LEU A 317 8.33 -4.33 12.86
N ILE A 318 7.51 -3.65 12.07
CA ILE A 318 7.88 -3.07 10.77
C ILE A 318 7.31 -1.65 10.64
N SER A 319 7.83 -0.89 9.69
CA SER A 319 7.26 0.40 9.28
C SER A 319 5.94 0.23 8.55
N TYR A 320 5.23 1.33 8.31
CA TYR A 320 3.94 1.35 7.60
C TYR A 320 4.06 0.68 6.24
N PRO A 321 3.28 -0.41 5.99
CA PRO A 321 3.51 -1.25 4.82
C PRO A 321 2.94 -0.71 3.51
N ARG A 322 1.98 0.24 3.57
CA ARG A 322 1.39 0.83 2.36
C ARG A 322 2.26 1.97 1.86
N THR A 323 3.43 1.64 1.39
CA THR A 323 4.39 2.60 0.84
C THR A 323 4.79 2.20 -0.58
N SER A 324 5.05 3.19 -1.42
CA SER A 324 5.71 3.04 -2.72
C SER A 324 7.21 3.38 -2.65
N SER A 325 7.68 3.89 -1.49
CA SER A 325 9.08 4.23 -1.28
C SER A 325 9.92 3.00 -0.97
N GLN A 326 11.11 2.95 -1.57
CA GLN A 326 12.17 1.96 -1.29
C GLN A 326 13.39 2.65 -0.65
N LYS A 327 13.15 3.76 0.04
CA LYS A 327 14.13 4.51 0.82
C LYS A 327 14.02 4.16 2.28
N LEU A 328 15.14 4.19 2.97
CA LEU A 328 15.22 3.99 4.40
C LEU A 328 15.49 5.32 5.13
N PRO A 329 14.87 5.57 6.29
CA PRO A 329 15.15 6.76 7.07
C PRO A 329 16.63 6.84 7.47
N LYS A 330 17.23 8.02 7.35
CA LYS A 330 18.62 8.26 7.77
C LYS A 330 18.86 8.10 9.27
N THR A 331 17.79 8.04 10.06
CA THR A 331 17.81 7.87 11.51
C THR A 331 18.02 6.42 11.95
N ILE A 332 18.03 5.44 11.03
CA ILE A 332 18.25 4.04 11.36
C ILE A 332 19.70 3.84 11.80
N ASN A 333 19.89 3.34 13.03
CA ASN A 333 21.19 2.97 13.54
C ASN A 333 21.56 1.54 13.10
N TYR A 334 22.16 1.42 11.92
CA TYR A 334 22.58 0.12 11.36
C TYR A 334 23.63 -0.58 12.23
N GLN A 335 24.53 0.17 12.88
CA GLN A 335 25.54 -0.40 13.74
C GLN A 335 24.90 -1.15 14.90
N ALA A 336 23.97 -0.52 15.62
CA ALA A 336 23.27 -1.17 16.74
C ALA A 336 22.47 -2.39 16.30
N ILE A 337 21.88 -2.36 15.09
CA ILE A 337 21.16 -3.49 14.51
C ILE A 337 22.14 -4.66 14.25
N PHE A 338 23.28 -4.41 13.62
CA PHE A 338 24.25 -5.47 13.32
C PHE A 338 24.93 -6.01 14.57
N GLU A 339 25.21 -5.17 15.57
CA GLU A 339 25.70 -5.63 16.87
C GLU A 339 24.68 -6.56 17.56
N SER A 340 23.40 -6.22 17.48
CA SER A 340 22.33 -7.07 18.02
C SER A 340 22.20 -8.39 17.27
N LEU A 341 22.18 -8.35 15.93
CA LEU A 341 22.13 -9.55 15.09
C LEU A 341 23.36 -10.43 15.24
N GLY A 342 24.53 -9.85 15.52
CA GLY A 342 25.79 -10.56 15.74
C GLY A 342 25.79 -11.46 16.98
N LYS A 343 24.86 -11.26 17.92
CA LYS A 343 24.67 -12.16 19.08
C LYS A 343 24.11 -13.52 18.65
N GLU A 344 23.38 -13.56 17.53
CA GLU A 344 22.87 -14.79 16.94
C GLU A 344 23.99 -15.49 16.15
N SER A 345 24.27 -16.78 16.46
CA SER A 345 25.32 -17.56 15.82
C SER A 345 25.27 -17.58 14.31
N LYS A 346 24.04 -17.65 13.75
CA LYS A 346 23.74 -17.67 12.31
C LYS A 346 24.23 -16.41 11.58
N TYR A 347 24.19 -15.25 12.21
CA TYR A 347 24.52 -13.98 11.56
C TYR A 347 25.90 -13.43 11.96
N ARG A 348 26.55 -13.97 12.98
CA ARG A 348 27.81 -13.47 13.56
C ARG A 348 28.89 -13.19 12.52
N ARG A 349 29.11 -14.11 11.57
CA ARG A 349 30.13 -13.95 10.53
C ARG A 349 29.80 -12.78 9.58
N LEU A 350 28.53 -12.69 9.16
CA LEU A 350 28.09 -11.65 8.20
C LEU A 350 28.09 -10.27 8.85
N THR A 351 27.62 -10.17 10.08
CA THR A 351 27.58 -8.89 10.80
C THR A 351 28.99 -8.36 11.08
N LYS A 352 29.95 -9.24 11.40
CA LYS A 352 31.34 -8.85 11.57
C LYS A 352 31.91 -8.21 10.31
N ILE A 353 31.71 -8.84 9.14
CA ILE A 353 32.16 -8.30 7.84
C ILE A 353 31.52 -6.94 7.55
N LEU A 354 30.25 -6.76 7.92
CA LEU A 354 29.56 -5.48 7.69
C LEU A 354 30.04 -4.39 8.63
N LEU A 355 30.28 -4.70 9.89
CA LEU A 355 30.77 -3.75 10.90
C LEU A 355 32.21 -3.28 10.65
N GLU A 356 33.01 -4.05 9.90
CA GLU A 356 34.37 -3.68 9.46
C GLU A 356 34.38 -2.69 8.28
N LYS A 357 33.22 -2.40 7.67
CA LYS A 357 33.12 -1.42 6.57
C LYS A 357 33.12 0.02 7.10
N GLU A 358 33.81 0.90 6.41
CA GLU A 358 33.84 2.34 6.73
C GLU A 358 32.45 3.00 6.70
N SER A 359 31.55 2.49 5.89
CA SER A 359 30.20 3.03 5.73
C SER A 359 29.17 1.92 5.53
N LEU A 360 28.07 2.03 6.30
CA LEU A 360 26.91 1.13 6.23
C LEU A 360 25.79 1.79 5.41
N ILE A 361 25.98 1.85 4.09
CA ILE A 361 24.99 2.45 3.18
C ILE A 361 24.14 1.33 2.57
N PRO A 362 22.82 1.32 2.80
CA PRO A 362 21.92 0.36 2.17
C PRO A 362 21.80 0.62 0.67
N ASN A 363 21.52 -0.44 -0.10
CA ASN A 363 21.14 -0.29 -1.49
C ASN A 363 19.67 0.17 -1.53
N GLU A 364 19.44 1.41 -1.95
CA GLU A 364 18.10 2.00 -2.00
C GLU A 364 17.56 2.07 -3.43
N GLY A 365 16.24 1.98 -3.55
CA GLY A 365 15.52 2.12 -4.81
C GLY A 365 14.80 3.46 -4.95
N LYS A 366 13.56 3.42 -5.46
CA LYS A 366 12.74 4.62 -5.71
C LYS A 366 12.37 5.32 -4.40
N GLY A 367 12.39 6.66 -4.40
CA GLY A 367 11.80 7.49 -3.36
C GLY A 367 10.31 7.78 -3.64
N TYR A 368 9.69 8.61 -2.81
CA TYR A 368 8.48 9.33 -3.21
C TYR A 368 8.91 10.44 -4.18
N ASP A 369 8.17 10.60 -5.25
CA ASP A 369 8.28 11.75 -6.15
C ASP A 369 7.60 12.95 -5.51
#